data_6a800ef6aa27663f130670d0668dc030
#
_entry.id   6a800ef6aa27663f130670d0668dc030
#
_cell.length_a   1.000
_cell.length_b   1.000
_cell.length_c   1.000
_cell.angle_alpha   90.00
_cell.angle_beta   90.00
_cell.angle_gamma   90.00
#
_symmetry.space_group_name_H-M   'P 1'
#
loop_
_entity.id
_entity.type
_entity.pdbx_description
1 polymer ?
#
loop_
_entity_poly.entity_id
_entity_poly.type
_entity_poly.pdbx_seq_one_letter_code
_entity_poly.pdbx_strand_id
1 'polypeptide(L)'
;FSVGGGLKSLEDMRAVLLAGAEKVSVNTGAVRNPDVIAEGAKAFGNQCVVLGMDALHVGISDQTPSGYEVVTHGGRTHTGMDALAWARRAEALGAGEICLNSIDADGTQAGYEINLTRLISTHVNIPVIASGGAGTPAHLRDVLREGRADAALVASMIHFGGHKIRALKDYLDSEGVKVRMTW
;
A
#
# COMPACT_ATOMS: atom_id res chain seq x y z
N PHE A 1 7.75 5.71 12.17
CA PHE A 1 6.42 5.99 11.56
C PHE A 1 6.55 6.54 10.15
N SER A 2 5.53 6.31 9.34
CA SER A 2 5.46 6.83 7.97
C SER A 2 4.41 7.96 7.89
N VAL A 3 4.67 8.95 7.05
CA VAL A 3 3.74 10.08 6.83
C VAL A 3 3.38 10.15 5.36
N GLY A 4 2.09 10.31 5.08
CA GLY A 4 1.55 10.50 3.73
C GLY A 4 0.41 11.51 3.72
N GLY A 5 -0.03 11.86 2.52
CA GLY A 5 -1.08 12.84 2.30
C GLY A 5 -0.52 14.24 1.98
N GLY A 6 -0.90 14.75 0.82
CA GLY A 6 -0.52 16.09 0.36
C GLY A 6 0.91 16.28 -0.12
N LEU A 7 1.80 15.29 0.01
CA LEU A 7 3.19 15.37 -0.44
C LEU A 7 3.27 15.33 -1.97
N LYS A 8 3.95 16.29 -2.57
CA LYS A 8 4.02 16.46 -4.03
C LYS A 8 5.39 16.97 -4.53
N SER A 9 6.30 17.29 -3.62
CA SER A 9 7.63 17.79 -3.94
C SER A 9 8.71 17.19 -3.03
N LEU A 10 9.98 17.35 -3.45
CA LEU A 10 11.14 16.95 -2.65
C LEU A 10 11.24 17.75 -1.35
N GLU A 11 10.83 19.01 -1.36
CA GLU A 11 10.78 19.90 -0.19
C GLU A 11 9.77 19.40 0.83
N ASP A 12 8.58 18.98 0.38
CA ASP A 12 7.55 18.40 1.26
C ASP A 12 8.09 17.13 1.95
N MET A 13 8.73 16.24 1.18
CA MET A 13 9.34 15.02 1.72
C MET A 13 10.42 15.35 2.76
N ARG A 14 11.32 16.27 2.44
CA ARG A 14 12.41 16.71 3.32
C ARG A 14 11.86 17.27 4.64
N ALA A 15 10.86 18.14 4.57
CA ALA A 15 10.25 18.73 5.76
C ALA A 15 9.68 17.68 6.70
N VAL A 16 9.00 16.67 6.16
CA VAL A 16 8.40 15.56 6.92
C VAL A 16 9.47 14.65 7.53
N LEU A 17 10.53 14.31 6.78
CA LEU A 17 11.63 13.49 7.30
C LEU A 17 12.42 14.24 8.39
N LEU A 18 12.66 15.54 8.22
CA LEU A 18 13.31 16.38 9.26
C LEU A 18 12.44 16.53 10.51
N ALA A 19 11.12 16.45 10.39
CA ALA A 19 10.19 16.44 11.52
C ALA A 19 10.17 15.09 12.28
N GLY A 20 10.91 14.07 11.79
CA GLY A 20 11.11 12.80 12.47
C GLY A 20 10.41 11.59 11.84
N ALA A 21 9.77 11.74 10.68
CA ALA A 21 9.26 10.59 9.95
C ALA A 21 10.40 9.73 9.41
N GLU A 22 10.21 8.41 9.41
CA GLU A 22 11.17 7.46 8.82
C GLU A 22 10.90 7.22 7.33
N LYS A 23 9.65 7.36 6.92
CA LYS A 23 9.22 7.15 5.52
C LYS A 23 8.18 8.21 5.12
N VAL A 24 8.15 8.50 3.85
CA VAL A 24 7.17 9.40 3.21
C VAL A 24 6.39 8.64 2.14
N SER A 25 5.07 8.76 2.17
CA SER A 25 4.20 8.11 1.19
C SER A 25 3.65 9.13 0.20
N VAL A 26 3.86 8.88 -1.10
CA VAL A 26 3.37 9.68 -2.21
C VAL A 26 2.37 8.87 -3.03
N ASN A 27 1.23 9.47 -3.35
CA ASN A 27 0.17 8.87 -4.17
C ASN A 27 -0.17 9.81 -5.35
N THR A 28 -1.17 10.66 -5.24
CA THR A 28 -1.60 11.59 -6.29
C THR A 28 -0.46 12.47 -6.81
N GLY A 29 0.47 12.88 -5.94
CA GLY A 29 1.67 13.63 -6.33
C GLY A 29 2.54 12.86 -7.31
N ALA A 30 2.77 11.57 -7.06
CA ALA A 30 3.56 10.69 -7.90
C ALA A 30 2.84 10.34 -9.22
N VAL A 31 1.52 10.21 -9.21
CA VAL A 31 0.71 10.01 -10.44
C VAL A 31 0.85 11.21 -11.37
N ARG A 32 0.83 12.43 -10.83
CA ARG A 32 0.98 13.68 -11.59
C ARG A 32 2.40 13.95 -12.06
N ASN A 33 3.37 13.66 -11.21
CA ASN A 33 4.78 13.82 -11.48
C ASN A 33 5.56 12.62 -10.93
N PRO A 34 5.77 11.56 -11.75
CA PRO A 34 6.51 10.36 -11.33
C PRO A 34 7.94 10.62 -10.88
N ASP A 35 8.56 11.70 -11.36
CA ASP A 35 9.95 12.02 -11.04
C ASP A 35 10.15 12.32 -9.55
N VAL A 36 9.10 12.69 -8.82
CA VAL A 36 9.16 12.89 -7.36
C VAL A 36 9.60 11.62 -6.61
N ILE A 37 9.30 10.42 -7.15
CA ILE A 37 9.78 9.15 -6.60
C ILE A 37 11.30 9.04 -6.78
N ALA A 38 11.80 9.29 -7.99
CA ALA A 38 13.22 9.18 -8.31
C ALA A 38 14.05 10.24 -7.56
N GLU A 39 13.57 11.46 -7.49
CA GLU A 39 14.20 12.55 -6.72
C GLU A 39 14.26 12.22 -5.24
N GLY A 40 13.16 11.74 -4.66
CA GLY A 40 13.08 11.31 -3.27
C GLY A 40 14.01 10.13 -2.97
N ALA A 41 14.01 9.10 -3.81
CA ALA A 41 14.89 7.94 -3.68
C ALA A 41 16.37 8.32 -3.77
N LYS A 42 16.73 9.22 -4.70
CA LYS A 42 18.10 9.74 -4.83
C LYS A 42 18.53 10.57 -3.62
N ALA A 43 17.63 11.37 -3.06
CA ALA A 43 17.97 12.29 -1.97
C ALA A 43 17.98 11.62 -0.59
N PHE A 44 17.12 10.63 -0.35
CA PHE A 44 16.86 10.07 0.98
C PHE A 44 17.07 8.55 1.05
N GLY A 45 17.26 7.89 -0.09
CA GLY A 45 17.29 6.43 -0.21
C GLY A 45 15.92 5.84 -0.50
N ASN A 46 15.90 4.75 -1.27
CA ASN A 46 14.67 4.06 -1.68
C ASN A 46 13.79 3.68 -0.47
N GLN A 47 14.42 3.23 0.61
CA GLN A 47 13.74 2.79 1.85
C GLN A 47 12.88 3.89 2.51
N CYS A 48 13.13 5.17 2.17
CA CYS A 48 12.34 6.29 2.70
C CYS A 48 11.10 6.60 1.84
N VAL A 49 11.02 6.07 0.60
CA VAL A 49 9.95 6.43 -0.35
C VAL A 49 8.95 5.29 -0.48
N VAL A 50 7.73 5.54 -0.07
CA VAL A 50 6.60 4.62 -0.19
C VAL A 50 5.68 5.10 -1.31
N LEU A 51 5.36 4.23 -2.27
CA LEU A 51 4.26 4.47 -3.19
C LEU A 51 2.94 4.17 -2.46
N GLY A 52 2.12 5.19 -2.20
CA GLY A 52 0.70 4.99 -1.91
C GLY A 52 -0.03 4.77 -3.23
N MET A 53 -0.74 3.66 -3.36
CA MET A 53 -1.44 3.32 -4.59
C MET A 53 -2.88 2.92 -4.29
N ASP A 54 -3.84 3.75 -4.71
CA ASP A 54 -5.26 3.40 -4.70
C ASP A 54 -5.58 2.70 -6.02
N ALA A 55 -6.14 1.50 -5.96
CA ALA A 55 -6.50 0.71 -7.12
C ALA A 55 -7.99 0.31 -7.07
N LEU A 56 -8.63 0.34 -8.23
CA LEU A 56 -10.04 0.00 -8.42
C LEU A 56 -10.16 -1.11 -9.45
N HIS A 57 -10.99 -2.12 -9.20
CA HIS A 57 -11.29 -3.15 -10.19
C HIS A 57 -12.19 -2.58 -11.31
N VAL A 58 -11.70 -2.62 -12.53
CA VAL A 58 -12.41 -2.07 -13.72
C VAL A 58 -12.62 -3.10 -14.83
N GLY A 59 -12.11 -4.33 -14.61
CA GLY A 59 -12.08 -5.37 -15.64
C GLY A 59 -10.90 -5.22 -16.60
N ILE A 60 -10.65 -6.30 -17.34
CA ILE A 60 -9.55 -6.38 -18.30
C ILE A 60 -9.89 -5.59 -19.56
N SER A 61 -8.98 -4.72 -19.99
CA SER A 61 -9.07 -3.96 -21.25
C SER A 61 -7.67 -3.71 -21.81
N ASP A 62 -7.59 -3.11 -23.00
CA ASP A 62 -6.29 -2.72 -23.58
C ASP A 62 -5.56 -1.69 -22.73
N GLN A 63 -6.29 -0.83 -22.01
CA GLN A 63 -5.69 0.16 -21.10
C GLN A 63 -5.35 -0.41 -19.73
N THR A 64 -6.14 -1.36 -19.24
CA THR A 64 -5.98 -1.99 -17.93
C THR A 64 -5.90 -3.51 -18.07
N PRO A 65 -4.81 -4.04 -18.65
CA PRO A 65 -4.64 -5.48 -18.86
C PRO A 65 -4.58 -6.28 -17.57
N SER A 66 -4.25 -5.66 -16.44
CA SER A 66 -4.32 -6.29 -15.11
C SER A 66 -5.76 -6.43 -14.58
N GLY A 67 -6.73 -5.72 -15.15
CA GLY A 67 -8.10 -5.58 -14.65
C GLY A 67 -8.26 -4.54 -13.54
N TYR A 68 -7.19 -3.86 -13.14
CA TYR A 68 -7.17 -2.85 -12.08
C TYR A 68 -6.60 -1.53 -12.59
N GLU A 69 -7.26 -0.45 -12.23
CA GLU A 69 -6.87 0.91 -12.58
C GLU A 69 -6.37 1.66 -11.35
N VAL A 70 -5.29 2.43 -11.51
CA VAL A 70 -4.86 3.41 -10.51
C VAL A 70 -5.86 4.56 -10.47
N VAL A 71 -6.34 4.88 -9.29
CA VAL A 71 -7.24 6.02 -9.07
C VAL A 71 -6.62 7.00 -8.06
N THR A 72 -7.09 8.23 -8.06
CA THR A 72 -6.57 9.27 -7.17
C THR A 72 -7.70 9.97 -6.42
N HIS A 73 -7.33 10.86 -5.48
CA HIS A 73 -8.30 11.62 -4.66
C HIS A 73 -9.30 10.71 -3.91
N GLY A 74 -8.80 9.58 -3.36
CA GLY A 74 -9.62 8.62 -2.63
C GLY A 74 -10.65 7.92 -3.53
N GLY A 75 -10.21 7.47 -4.71
CA GLY A 75 -11.03 6.73 -5.67
C GLY A 75 -11.91 7.57 -6.59
N ARG A 76 -11.86 8.91 -6.47
CA ARG A 76 -12.78 9.81 -7.21
C ARG A 76 -12.31 10.17 -8.60
N THR A 77 -11.06 9.97 -8.94
CA THR A 77 -10.48 10.36 -10.23
C THR A 77 -9.81 9.18 -10.88
N HIS A 78 -10.36 8.75 -12.00
CA HIS A 78 -9.78 7.74 -12.87
C HIS A 78 -8.54 8.30 -13.59
N THR A 79 -7.50 7.50 -13.76
CA THR A 79 -6.25 7.91 -14.43
C THR A 79 -6.03 7.24 -15.77
N GLY A 80 -6.72 6.14 -16.05
CA GLY A 80 -6.49 5.28 -17.20
C GLY A 80 -5.22 4.43 -17.09
N MET A 81 -4.50 4.47 -15.94
CA MET A 81 -3.25 3.73 -15.76
C MET A 81 -3.52 2.34 -15.17
N ASP A 82 -2.93 1.33 -15.78
CA ASP A 82 -2.92 -0.03 -15.25
C ASP A 82 -2.12 -0.10 -13.94
N ALA A 83 -2.73 -0.70 -12.90
CA ALA A 83 -2.15 -0.76 -11.57
C ALA A 83 -0.82 -1.55 -11.53
N LEU A 84 -0.71 -2.67 -12.28
CA LEU A 84 0.53 -3.45 -12.32
C LEU A 84 1.64 -2.69 -13.06
N ALA A 85 1.32 -2.05 -14.17
CA ALA A 85 2.29 -1.25 -14.92
C ALA A 85 2.81 -0.08 -14.07
N TRP A 86 1.94 0.57 -13.30
CA TRP A 86 2.32 1.64 -12.40
C TRP A 86 3.19 1.17 -11.24
N ALA A 87 2.84 0.05 -10.60
CA ALA A 87 3.64 -0.52 -9.52
C ALA A 87 5.09 -0.80 -9.97
N ARG A 88 5.26 -1.46 -11.12
CA ARG A 88 6.57 -1.73 -11.71
C ARG A 88 7.34 -0.47 -12.09
N ARG A 89 6.65 0.52 -12.62
CA ARG A 89 7.26 1.82 -12.95
C ARG A 89 7.76 2.53 -11.69
N ALA A 90 6.96 2.55 -10.64
CA ALA A 90 7.33 3.17 -9.38
C ALA A 90 8.54 2.47 -8.72
N GLU A 91 8.58 1.14 -8.74
CA GLU A 91 9.75 0.36 -8.31
C GLU A 91 11.01 0.76 -9.13
N ALA A 92 10.89 0.82 -10.45
CA ALA A 92 12.00 1.22 -11.33
C ALA A 92 12.47 2.66 -11.08
N LEU A 93 11.58 3.55 -10.65
CA LEU A 93 11.90 4.93 -10.25
C LEU A 93 12.54 5.00 -8.85
N GLY A 94 12.52 3.92 -8.08
CA GLY A 94 13.17 3.85 -6.78
C GLY A 94 12.23 3.90 -5.57
N ALA A 95 10.93 3.65 -5.75
CA ALA A 95 10.09 3.36 -4.60
C ALA A 95 10.65 2.15 -3.85
N GLY A 96 10.72 2.23 -2.54
CA GLY A 96 11.22 1.15 -1.68
C GLY A 96 10.14 0.30 -1.06
N GLU A 97 8.86 0.70 -1.19
CA GLU A 97 7.70 0.01 -0.63
C GLU A 97 6.42 0.47 -1.32
N ILE A 98 5.42 -0.40 -1.41
CA ILE A 98 4.10 -0.06 -1.93
C ILE A 98 3.06 -0.23 -0.81
N CYS A 99 2.30 0.83 -0.49
CA CYS A 99 1.08 0.75 0.30
C CYS A 99 -0.10 0.68 -0.68
N LEU A 100 -0.61 -0.54 -0.88
CA LEU A 100 -1.65 -0.86 -1.85
C LEU A 100 -3.02 -0.84 -1.21
N ASN A 101 -3.86 0.11 -1.59
CA ASN A 101 -5.22 0.23 -1.10
C ASN A 101 -6.22 -0.18 -2.19
N SER A 102 -7.06 -1.18 -1.91
CA SER A 102 -8.19 -1.52 -2.76
C SER A 102 -9.36 -0.61 -2.44
N ILE A 103 -9.78 0.20 -3.40
CA ILE A 103 -10.96 1.08 -3.26
C ILE A 103 -12.24 0.27 -3.14
N ASP A 104 -12.31 -0.89 -3.81
CA ASP A 104 -13.48 -1.79 -3.72
C ASP A 104 -13.65 -2.37 -2.32
N ALA A 105 -12.55 -2.66 -1.63
CA ALA A 105 -12.56 -3.30 -0.32
C ALA A 105 -12.55 -2.30 0.84
N ASP A 106 -12.02 -1.08 0.62
CA ASP A 106 -11.82 -0.11 1.68
C ASP A 106 -13.13 0.29 2.38
N GLY A 107 -13.12 0.24 3.72
CA GLY A 107 -14.29 0.51 4.55
C GLY A 107 -15.33 -0.62 4.63
N THR A 108 -15.25 -1.66 3.81
CA THR A 108 -16.26 -2.75 3.77
C THR A 108 -16.17 -3.72 4.94
N GLN A 109 -14.97 -3.90 5.52
CA GLN A 109 -14.67 -4.94 6.54
C GLN A 109 -14.92 -6.38 6.05
N ALA A 110 -15.06 -6.60 4.73
CA ALA A 110 -15.37 -7.91 4.13
C ALA A 110 -14.13 -8.72 3.74
N GLY A 111 -12.94 -8.19 3.99
CA GLY A 111 -11.66 -8.78 3.64
C GLY A 111 -10.87 -7.91 2.66
N TYR A 112 -9.56 -8.15 2.60
CA TYR A 112 -8.69 -7.50 1.62
C TYR A 112 -8.96 -8.04 0.21
N GLU A 113 -8.63 -7.25 -0.81
CA GLU A 113 -8.65 -7.72 -2.19
C GLU A 113 -7.42 -8.60 -2.46
N ILE A 114 -7.62 -9.93 -2.39
CA ILE A 114 -6.54 -10.93 -2.45
C ILE A 114 -5.92 -11.00 -3.83
N ASN A 115 -6.73 -10.92 -4.91
CA ASN A 115 -6.23 -11.07 -6.27
C ASN A 115 -5.36 -9.88 -6.68
N LEU A 116 -5.80 -8.66 -6.39
CA LEU A 116 -5.01 -7.45 -6.60
C LEU A 116 -3.70 -7.52 -5.81
N THR A 117 -3.79 -7.85 -4.52
CA THR A 117 -2.62 -7.92 -3.65
C THR A 117 -1.61 -8.94 -4.16
N ARG A 118 -2.06 -10.16 -4.49
CA ARG A 118 -1.22 -11.23 -5.05
C ARG A 118 -0.61 -10.80 -6.38
N LEU A 119 -1.40 -10.18 -7.25
CA LEU A 119 -0.94 -9.69 -8.55
C LEU A 119 0.25 -8.74 -8.36
N ILE A 120 0.12 -7.73 -7.51
CA ILE A 120 1.20 -6.76 -7.29
C ILE A 120 2.39 -7.43 -6.58
N SER A 121 2.17 -8.10 -5.45
CA SER A 121 3.23 -8.72 -4.63
C SER A 121 4.08 -9.75 -5.37
N THR A 122 3.52 -10.42 -6.39
CA THR A 122 4.28 -11.41 -7.18
C THR A 122 5.03 -10.82 -8.39
N HIS A 123 4.84 -9.52 -8.67
CA HIS A 123 5.40 -8.88 -9.85
C HIS A 123 6.29 -7.67 -9.56
N VAL A 124 6.49 -7.34 -8.29
CA VAL A 124 7.50 -6.38 -7.82
C VAL A 124 8.44 -7.09 -6.83
N ASN A 125 9.63 -6.51 -6.60
CA ASN A 125 10.63 -7.05 -5.66
C ASN A 125 10.74 -6.22 -4.39
N ILE A 126 9.90 -5.21 -4.24
CA ILE A 126 9.81 -4.36 -3.05
C ILE A 126 8.61 -4.77 -2.19
N PRO A 127 8.66 -4.56 -0.86
CA PRO A 127 7.56 -4.91 0.03
C PRO A 127 6.23 -4.28 -0.35
N VAL A 128 5.15 -5.07 -0.22
CA VAL A 128 3.78 -4.64 -0.46
C VAL A 128 2.99 -4.74 0.84
N ILE A 129 2.45 -3.60 1.27
CA ILE A 129 1.53 -3.48 2.40
C ILE A 129 0.11 -3.48 1.84
N ALA A 130 -0.69 -4.48 2.18
CA ALA A 130 -2.10 -4.52 1.79
C ALA A 130 -2.94 -3.61 2.70
N SER A 131 -3.82 -2.82 2.09
CA SER A 131 -4.74 -1.90 2.75
C SER A 131 -6.15 -2.01 2.16
N GLY A 132 -7.16 -1.72 3.00
CA GLY A 132 -8.57 -1.74 2.64
C GLY A 132 -9.25 -3.10 2.87
N GLY A 133 -10.33 -3.12 3.65
CA GLY A 133 -11.20 -4.28 3.83
C GLY A 133 -11.00 -5.13 5.09
N ALA A 134 -10.02 -4.83 5.94
CA ALA A 134 -9.79 -5.58 7.18
C ALA A 134 -11.00 -5.51 8.13
N GLY A 135 -11.57 -6.66 8.49
CA GLY A 135 -12.70 -6.77 9.41
C GLY A 135 -12.54 -7.86 10.47
N THR A 136 -11.73 -8.89 10.20
CA THR A 136 -11.48 -10.01 11.12
C THR A 136 -10.00 -10.40 11.12
N PRO A 137 -9.50 -11.08 12.17
CA PRO A 137 -8.13 -11.62 12.19
C PRO A 137 -7.84 -12.56 11.01
N ALA A 138 -8.83 -13.34 10.56
CA ALA A 138 -8.69 -14.24 9.42
C ALA A 138 -8.34 -13.47 8.12
N HIS A 139 -8.91 -12.28 7.92
CA HIS A 139 -8.59 -11.46 6.76
C HIS A 139 -7.10 -11.09 6.68
N LEU A 140 -6.46 -10.83 7.84
CA LEU A 140 -5.03 -10.56 7.90
C LEU A 140 -4.21 -11.81 7.49
N ARG A 141 -4.58 -12.98 8.04
CA ARG A 141 -3.96 -14.26 7.66
C ARG A 141 -4.04 -14.48 6.16
N ASP A 142 -5.23 -14.31 5.58
CA ASP A 142 -5.50 -14.61 4.18
C ASP A 142 -4.71 -13.68 3.24
N VAL A 143 -4.64 -12.38 3.54
CA VAL A 143 -3.87 -11.45 2.71
C VAL A 143 -2.36 -11.69 2.79
N LEU A 144 -1.84 -12.07 3.97
CA LEU A 144 -0.42 -12.38 4.15
C LEU A 144 -0.04 -13.72 3.48
N ARG A 145 -0.92 -14.73 3.50
CA ARG A 145 -0.66 -16.03 2.90
C ARG A 145 -1.05 -16.09 1.42
N GLU A 146 -2.32 -15.81 1.13
CA GLU A 146 -2.87 -15.95 -0.20
C GLU A 146 -2.59 -14.72 -1.07
N GLY A 147 -2.71 -13.54 -0.50
CA GLY A 147 -2.36 -12.27 -1.15
C GLY A 147 -0.85 -12.06 -1.29
N ARG A 148 -0.02 -12.80 -0.51
CA ARG A 148 1.44 -12.67 -0.46
C ARG A 148 1.90 -11.26 -0.11
N ALA A 149 1.10 -10.53 0.67
CA ALA A 149 1.52 -9.24 1.19
C ALA A 149 2.62 -9.41 2.24
N ASP A 150 3.57 -8.47 2.29
CA ASP A 150 4.62 -8.43 3.31
C ASP A 150 4.11 -7.86 4.62
N ALA A 151 3.06 -7.03 4.56
CA ALA A 151 2.37 -6.50 5.73
C ALA A 151 0.88 -6.26 5.44
N ALA A 152 0.09 -6.21 6.51
CA ALA A 152 -1.34 -5.89 6.48
C ALA A 152 -1.61 -4.63 7.30
N LEU A 153 -2.17 -3.59 6.68
CA LEU A 153 -2.58 -2.37 7.33
C LEU A 153 -4.00 -2.53 7.86
N VAL A 154 -4.20 -2.16 9.12
CA VAL A 154 -5.50 -2.19 9.80
C VAL A 154 -5.81 -0.79 10.36
N ALA A 155 -7.06 -0.35 10.26
CA ALA A 155 -7.52 0.92 10.79
C ALA A 155 -8.73 0.73 11.72
N SER A 156 -9.92 0.58 11.18
CA SER A 156 -11.18 0.52 11.92
C SER A 156 -11.22 -0.60 12.98
N MET A 157 -10.65 -1.77 12.67
CA MET A 157 -10.59 -2.90 13.62
C MET A 157 -9.96 -2.53 14.97
N ILE A 158 -8.97 -1.63 14.95
CA ILE A 158 -8.23 -1.20 16.15
C ILE A 158 -8.80 0.13 16.66
N HIS A 159 -9.07 1.07 15.77
CA HIS A 159 -9.48 2.43 16.10
C HIS A 159 -10.79 2.47 16.90
N PHE A 160 -11.73 1.61 16.56
CA PHE A 160 -13.02 1.48 17.26
C PHE A 160 -13.02 0.43 18.36
N GLY A 161 -11.85 -0.07 18.77
CA GLY A 161 -11.68 -0.94 19.93
C GLY A 161 -12.12 -2.39 19.74
N GLY A 162 -12.40 -2.83 18.50
CA GLY A 162 -12.80 -4.21 18.20
C GLY A 162 -11.72 -5.25 18.50
N HIS A 163 -10.45 -4.88 18.27
CA HIS A 163 -9.31 -5.77 18.48
C HIS A 163 -8.13 -5.02 19.08
N LYS A 164 -7.31 -5.74 19.86
CA LYS A 164 -5.99 -5.28 20.32
C LYS A 164 -4.92 -5.81 19.38
N ILE A 165 -3.88 -5.01 19.09
CA ILE A 165 -2.76 -5.40 18.21
C ILE A 165 -2.12 -6.72 18.68
N ARG A 166 -1.93 -6.89 20.00
CA ARG A 166 -1.36 -8.13 20.56
C ARG A 166 -2.21 -9.34 20.20
N ALA A 167 -3.53 -9.27 20.36
CA ALA A 167 -4.43 -10.38 20.05
C ALA A 167 -4.42 -10.75 18.55
N LEU A 168 -4.30 -9.75 17.65
CA LEU A 168 -4.14 -10.00 16.21
C LEU A 168 -2.83 -10.72 15.92
N LYS A 169 -1.74 -10.31 16.55
CA LYS A 169 -0.43 -10.97 16.40
C LYS A 169 -0.42 -12.39 16.97
N ASP A 170 -1.00 -12.61 18.15
CA ASP A 170 -1.12 -13.93 18.75
C ASP A 170 -1.93 -14.88 17.86
N TYR A 171 -3.02 -14.39 17.25
CA TYR A 171 -3.79 -15.15 16.26
C TYR A 171 -2.94 -15.51 15.04
N LEU A 172 -2.24 -14.53 14.44
CA LEU A 172 -1.40 -14.76 13.27
C LEU A 172 -0.28 -15.77 13.55
N ASP A 173 0.35 -15.68 14.73
CA ASP A 173 1.39 -16.62 15.16
C ASP A 173 0.81 -18.04 15.33
N SER A 174 -0.38 -18.18 15.94
CA SER A 174 -1.06 -19.47 16.08
C SER A 174 -1.44 -20.10 14.73
N GLU A 175 -1.69 -19.27 13.73
CA GLU A 175 -1.93 -19.70 12.34
C GLU A 175 -0.61 -19.95 11.58
N GLY A 176 0.57 -19.81 12.20
CA GLY A 176 1.87 -20.02 11.58
C GLY A 176 2.30 -18.89 10.62
N VAL A 177 1.72 -17.70 10.75
CA VAL A 177 2.18 -16.49 10.05
C VAL A 177 3.22 -15.81 10.93
N LYS A 178 4.45 -15.68 10.43
CA LYS A 178 5.53 -15.02 11.19
C LYS A 178 5.25 -13.54 11.36
N VAL A 179 5.14 -13.10 12.61
CA VAL A 179 4.93 -11.70 12.97
C VAL A 179 5.91 -11.29 14.08
N ARG A 180 6.24 -9.99 14.12
CA ARG A 180 7.09 -9.45 15.19
C ARG A 180 6.33 -9.39 16.51
N MET A 181 6.68 -10.25 17.46
CA MET A 181 6.00 -10.40 18.76
C MET A 181 6.54 -9.49 19.86
N THR A 182 7.80 -9.06 19.74
CA THR A 182 8.47 -8.16 20.71
C THR A 182 8.74 -6.79 20.08
N TRP A 183 8.72 -5.75 20.89
CA TRP A 183 9.03 -4.36 20.53
C TRP A 183 10.45 -4.03 20.97
#